data_f8f38e43c818ae4acb9fe8a79e30aeb6
#
_entry.id   f8f38e43c818ae4acb9fe8a79e30aeb6
#
_cell.length_a   1.000
_cell.length_b   1.000
_cell.length_c   1.000
_cell.angle_alpha   90.00
_cell.angle_beta   90.00
_cell.angle_gamma   90.00
#
_symmetry.space_group_name_H-M   'P 1'
#
loop_
_entity.id
_entity.type
_entity.pdbx_description
1 polymer ?
#
loop_
_entity_poly.entity_id
_entity_poly.type
_entity_poly.pdbx_seq_one_letter_code
_entity_poly.pdbx_strand_id
1 'polypeptide(L)'
;MGNSDNIIELKHIGRTFEDGFKAVSDFNLEVKRGEFVTFLGPSGCGKTTTLRMIAGFDMPTEGDILLNGRDISKLPPNERPINTVFQRYALFPHMNIYDNIAFGLKQKKTPKDEIRRKVKKVLELVDLEGFEKRSVTTLSGGQQQRVAIARALVNEPEILLLDEPLGALDLKMRKEMQIELKAMHDELGITFIYVTHDQQEALTMSDKIVVMNQGYIQQTGSPEKIYNEPENAFVADFIGDSNLFPAVMVRDHLVAIDGTEFDCVDTGFGTNRPVDIVIRPEDVKLKNENMGTVNGKVTDLIFKGVHYEMCVDVKGREWVAHSTRPRYVGETVGITVDPYNIQVMNKPASEDEEAAAVNE
;
A
#
# COMPACT_ATOMS: atom_id res chain seq x y z
N MET A 1 -23.63 -21.98 -11.26
CA MET A 1 -22.54 -21.57 -10.37
C MET A 1 -21.86 -20.41 -11.08
N GLY A 2 -22.05 -19.19 -10.62
CA GLY A 2 -21.44 -18.00 -11.20
C GLY A 2 -19.92 -18.12 -11.11
N ASN A 3 -19.25 -17.93 -12.22
CA ASN A 3 -17.80 -17.81 -12.27
C ASN A 3 -17.49 -16.46 -11.61
N SER A 4 -17.28 -16.43 -10.29
CA SER A 4 -16.76 -15.24 -9.64
C SER A 4 -15.33 -15.07 -10.10
N ASP A 5 -14.97 -13.90 -10.67
CA ASP A 5 -13.61 -13.57 -11.05
C ASP A 5 -12.65 -13.53 -9.83
N ASN A 6 -13.22 -13.63 -8.63
CA ASN A 6 -12.49 -13.59 -7.38
C ASN A 6 -11.75 -14.90 -7.14
N ILE A 7 -10.44 -14.80 -6.91
CA ILE A 7 -9.61 -15.95 -6.52
C ILE A 7 -9.68 -16.19 -5.02
N ILE A 8 -9.67 -15.11 -4.21
CA ILE A 8 -9.78 -15.19 -2.76
C ILE A 8 -10.77 -14.17 -2.23
N GLU A 9 -11.56 -14.57 -1.26
CA GLU A 9 -12.53 -13.74 -0.56
C GLU A 9 -12.31 -13.88 0.95
N LEU A 10 -12.15 -12.78 1.65
CA LEU A 10 -12.11 -12.69 3.11
C LEU A 10 -13.45 -12.11 3.56
N LYS A 11 -14.18 -12.83 4.40
CA LYS A 11 -15.53 -12.46 4.86
C LYS A 11 -15.56 -12.33 6.37
N HIS A 12 -15.72 -11.12 6.86
CA HIS A 12 -15.82 -10.80 8.30
C HIS A 12 -14.64 -11.36 9.10
N ILE A 13 -13.43 -11.34 8.52
CA ILE A 13 -12.25 -11.90 9.17
C ILE A 13 -11.89 -11.08 10.39
N GLY A 14 -11.77 -11.78 11.53
CA GLY A 14 -11.30 -11.25 12.78
C GLY A 14 -10.17 -12.10 13.37
N ARG A 15 -9.24 -11.45 14.07
CA ARG A 15 -8.20 -12.14 14.84
C ARG A 15 -8.04 -11.47 16.20
N THR A 16 -8.42 -12.20 17.23
CA THR A 16 -8.17 -11.84 18.63
C THR A 16 -7.16 -12.83 19.21
N PHE A 17 -6.10 -12.33 19.83
CA PHE A 17 -5.10 -13.15 20.53
C PHE A 17 -5.56 -13.54 21.94
N GLU A 18 -4.87 -14.46 22.60
CA GLU A 18 -5.24 -14.99 23.92
C GLU A 18 -5.22 -13.92 25.04
N ASP A 19 -4.43 -12.87 24.86
CA ASP A 19 -4.36 -11.71 25.76
C ASP A 19 -5.51 -10.70 25.57
N GLY A 20 -6.43 -10.98 24.62
CA GLY A 20 -7.56 -10.13 24.28
C GLY A 20 -7.26 -9.06 23.22
N PHE A 21 -6.01 -8.94 22.75
CA PHE A 21 -5.66 -7.99 21.70
C PHE A 21 -6.32 -8.34 20.37
N LYS A 22 -7.10 -7.42 19.80
CA LYS A 22 -7.74 -7.55 18.49
C LYS A 22 -6.82 -6.99 17.42
N ALA A 23 -6.13 -7.88 16.72
CA ALA A 23 -5.18 -7.50 15.66
C ALA A 23 -5.87 -7.21 14.31
N VAL A 24 -7.03 -7.83 14.06
CA VAL A 24 -7.83 -7.63 12.85
C VAL A 24 -9.30 -7.74 13.23
N SER A 25 -10.12 -6.82 12.74
CA SER A 25 -11.56 -6.75 13.02
C SER A 25 -12.35 -6.52 11.76
N ASP A 26 -13.37 -7.35 11.53
CA ASP A 26 -14.33 -7.24 10.42
C ASP A 26 -13.69 -6.96 9.05
N PHE A 27 -12.61 -7.67 8.74
CA PHE A 27 -11.87 -7.48 7.49
C PHE A 27 -12.57 -8.17 6.34
N ASN A 28 -13.08 -7.39 5.38
CA ASN A 28 -13.79 -7.84 4.21
C ASN A 28 -13.03 -7.45 2.94
N LEU A 29 -12.62 -8.43 2.12
CA LEU A 29 -11.85 -8.18 0.91
C LEU A 29 -12.13 -9.23 -0.16
N GLU A 30 -12.31 -8.76 -1.39
CA GLU A 30 -12.33 -9.58 -2.59
C GLU A 30 -11.13 -9.28 -3.47
N VAL A 31 -10.40 -10.33 -3.86
CA VAL A 31 -9.23 -10.22 -4.75
C VAL A 31 -9.50 -10.99 -6.02
N LYS A 32 -9.32 -10.34 -7.15
CA LYS A 32 -9.49 -10.96 -8.46
C LYS A 32 -8.27 -11.79 -8.87
N ARG A 33 -8.48 -12.75 -9.74
CA ARG A 33 -7.40 -13.54 -10.32
C ARG A 33 -6.44 -12.64 -11.11
N GLY A 34 -5.13 -12.79 -10.87
CA GLY A 34 -4.09 -12.02 -11.51
C GLY A 34 -3.99 -10.56 -11.02
N GLU A 35 -4.63 -10.20 -9.92
CA GLU A 35 -4.57 -8.85 -9.34
C GLU A 35 -3.35 -8.71 -8.43
N PHE A 36 -2.67 -7.57 -8.48
CA PHE A 36 -1.63 -7.18 -7.51
C PHE A 36 -2.27 -6.34 -6.40
N VAL A 37 -2.48 -6.94 -5.24
CA VAL A 37 -3.13 -6.29 -4.09
C VAL A 37 -2.10 -5.98 -3.02
N THR A 38 -2.05 -4.73 -2.55
CA THR A 38 -1.15 -4.32 -1.48
C THR A 38 -1.91 -3.98 -0.20
N PHE A 39 -1.50 -4.60 0.92
CA PHE A 39 -1.89 -4.17 2.26
C PHE A 39 -0.89 -3.11 2.73
N LEU A 40 -1.37 -1.91 2.94
CA LEU A 40 -0.60 -0.72 3.30
C LEU A 40 -1.08 -0.16 4.64
N GLY A 41 -0.18 0.30 5.49
CA GLY A 41 -0.53 0.90 6.77
C GLY A 41 0.64 0.95 7.74
N PRO A 42 0.51 1.61 8.90
CA PRO A 42 1.55 1.70 9.90
C PRO A 42 1.91 0.34 10.52
N SER A 43 3.02 0.30 11.26
CA SER A 43 3.44 -0.91 11.98
C SER A 43 2.38 -1.32 13.01
N GLY A 44 2.07 -2.62 13.09
CA GLY A 44 1.10 -3.14 14.05
C GLY A 44 -0.38 -3.02 13.65
N CYS A 45 -0.72 -2.46 12.49
CA CYS A 45 -2.12 -2.33 12.05
C CYS A 45 -2.79 -3.63 11.54
N GLY A 46 -2.12 -4.79 11.61
CA GLY A 46 -2.72 -6.09 11.26
C GLY A 46 -2.34 -6.68 9.91
N LYS A 47 -1.54 -6.02 9.05
CA LYS A 47 -1.16 -6.49 7.70
C LYS A 47 -0.55 -7.89 7.69
N THR A 48 0.56 -8.08 8.40
CA THR A 48 1.25 -9.38 8.50
C THR A 48 0.35 -10.44 9.14
N THR A 49 -0.49 -10.07 10.13
CA THR A 49 -1.46 -10.99 10.75
C THR A 49 -2.48 -11.46 9.72
N THR A 50 -3.03 -10.56 8.90
CA THR A 50 -3.97 -10.90 7.83
C THR A 50 -3.30 -11.78 6.77
N LEU A 51 -2.08 -11.45 6.35
CA LEU A 51 -1.30 -12.26 5.41
C LEU A 51 -1.04 -13.66 5.97
N ARG A 52 -0.69 -13.79 7.25
CA ARG A 52 -0.48 -15.08 7.92
C ARG A 52 -1.75 -15.93 8.01
N MET A 53 -2.92 -15.30 8.19
CA MET A 53 -4.21 -16.02 8.12
C MET A 53 -4.49 -16.54 6.71
N ILE A 54 -4.21 -15.76 5.67
CA ILE A 54 -4.32 -16.19 4.27
C ILE A 54 -3.35 -17.35 3.98
N ALA A 55 -2.13 -17.27 4.50
CA ALA A 55 -1.12 -18.34 4.37
C ALA A 55 -1.45 -19.62 5.16
N GLY A 56 -2.32 -19.55 6.17
CA GLY A 56 -2.65 -20.66 7.06
C GLY A 56 -1.67 -20.87 8.21
N PHE A 57 -0.79 -19.92 8.50
CA PHE A 57 0.08 -19.93 9.68
C PHE A 57 -0.68 -19.56 10.96
N ASP A 58 -1.66 -18.67 10.83
CA ASP A 58 -2.60 -18.31 11.88
C ASP A 58 -4.02 -18.62 11.42
N MET A 59 -4.90 -18.97 12.34
CA MET A 59 -6.32 -19.20 12.04
C MET A 59 -7.10 -17.95 12.43
N PRO A 60 -8.09 -17.52 11.61
CA PRO A 60 -9.01 -16.47 12.04
C PRO A 60 -9.79 -16.93 13.28
N THR A 61 -10.11 -15.99 14.18
CA THR A 61 -11.04 -16.25 15.30
C THR A 61 -12.50 -16.06 14.88
N GLU A 62 -12.72 -15.28 13.83
CA GLU A 62 -14.03 -14.99 13.26
C GLU A 62 -13.92 -14.94 11.73
N GLY A 63 -15.01 -15.24 11.04
CA GLY A 63 -15.12 -15.15 9.60
C GLY A 63 -14.48 -16.31 8.83
N ASP A 64 -14.59 -16.22 7.49
CA ASP A 64 -14.17 -17.28 6.58
C ASP A 64 -13.24 -16.76 5.47
N ILE A 65 -12.25 -17.57 5.09
CA ILE A 65 -11.36 -17.34 3.94
C ILE A 65 -11.73 -18.32 2.85
N LEU A 66 -12.23 -17.82 1.73
CA LEU A 66 -12.62 -18.65 0.60
C LEU A 66 -11.56 -18.51 -0.52
N LEU A 67 -11.04 -19.63 -1.01
CA LEU A 67 -10.18 -19.71 -2.19
C LEU A 67 -10.93 -20.44 -3.31
N ASN A 68 -11.14 -19.78 -4.44
CA ASN A 68 -11.98 -20.31 -5.53
C ASN A 68 -13.37 -20.79 -5.04
N GLY A 69 -13.97 -20.06 -4.08
CA GLY A 69 -15.25 -20.39 -3.45
C GLY A 69 -15.21 -21.54 -2.44
N ARG A 70 -14.03 -22.12 -2.15
CA ARG A 70 -13.86 -23.18 -1.15
C ARG A 70 -13.27 -22.59 0.14
N ASP A 71 -13.87 -22.89 1.27
CA ASP A 71 -13.34 -22.49 2.58
C ASP A 71 -12.00 -23.18 2.87
N ILE A 72 -10.99 -22.34 3.15
CA ILE A 72 -9.62 -22.74 3.51
C ILE A 72 -9.24 -22.27 4.92
N SER A 73 -10.14 -21.68 5.68
CA SER A 73 -9.85 -21.05 6.98
C SER A 73 -9.11 -21.98 7.95
N LYS A 74 -9.44 -23.26 7.92
CA LYS A 74 -8.86 -24.29 8.80
C LYS A 74 -7.79 -25.17 8.15
N LEU A 75 -7.47 -24.95 6.86
CA LEU A 75 -6.44 -25.72 6.19
C LEU A 75 -5.04 -25.26 6.61
N PRO A 76 -4.11 -26.20 6.89
CA PRO A 76 -2.73 -25.84 7.17
C PRO A 76 -2.01 -25.33 5.92
N PRO A 77 -0.86 -24.61 6.05
CA PRO A 77 -0.16 -23.99 4.93
C PRO A 77 0.20 -24.93 3.78
N ASN A 78 0.57 -26.17 4.09
CA ASN A 78 0.98 -27.16 3.09
C ASN A 78 -0.17 -27.71 2.22
N GLU A 79 -1.42 -27.45 2.60
CA GLU A 79 -2.61 -27.86 1.86
C GLU A 79 -3.21 -26.70 1.05
N ARG A 80 -2.65 -25.49 1.17
CA ARG A 80 -3.08 -24.32 0.39
C ARG A 80 -2.21 -24.15 -0.85
N PRO A 81 -2.77 -23.87 -2.04
CA PRO A 81 -1.99 -23.55 -3.24
C PRO A 81 -1.47 -22.11 -3.20
N ILE A 82 -0.92 -21.73 -2.07
CA ILE A 82 -0.45 -20.38 -1.73
C ILE A 82 1.00 -20.52 -1.24
N ASN A 83 1.90 -19.68 -1.74
CA ASN A 83 3.27 -19.64 -1.25
C ASN A 83 3.61 -18.27 -0.69
N THR A 84 4.51 -18.22 0.30
CA THR A 84 4.89 -17.01 1.01
C THR A 84 6.40 -16.75 0.89
N VAL A 85 6.74 -15.50 0.57
CA VAL A 85 8.09 -14.96 0.73
C VAL A 85 8.11 -14.10 1.98
N PHE A 86 8.95 -14.44 2.94
CA PHE A 86 9.08 -13.77 4.23
C PHE A 86 10.07 -12.60 4.16
N GLN A 87 9.93 -11.63 5.03
CA GLN A 87 10.77 -10.44 5.15
C GLN A 87 12.27 -10.74 5.21
N ARG A 88 12.68 -11.81 5.90
CA ARG A 88 14.08 -12.26 6.00
C ARG A 88 14.43 -13.38 5.02
N TYR A 89 13.64 -13.55 3.95
CA TYR A 89 13.82 -14.52 2.86
C TYR A 89 13.81 -16.00 3.31
N ALA A 90 14.17 -16.33 4.53
CA ALA A 90 14.19 -17.68 5.12
C ALA A 90 14.87 -18.73 4.23
N LEU A 91 15.98 -18.38 3.58
CA LEU A 91 16.78 -19.30 2.77
C LEU A 91 17.50 -20.29 3.67
N PHE A 92 17.68 -21.52 3.18
CA PHE A 92 18.44 -22.57 3.87
C PHE A 92 19.93 -22.35 3.64
N PRO A 93 20.72 -21.89 4.65
CA PRO A 93 22.10 -21.46 4.45
C PRO A 93 23.07 -22.62 4.13
N HIS A 94 22.70 -23.84 4.48
CA HIS A 94 23.45 -25.07 4.21
C HIS A 94 23.19 -25.67 2.83
N MET A 95 22.29 -25.08 2.04
CA MET A 95 21.93 -25.50 0.68
C MET A 95 22.43 -24.47 -0.34
N ASN A 96 22.77 -24.95 -1.54
CA ASN A 96 23.00 -24.09 -2.70
C ASN A 96 21.68 -23.51 -3.23
N ILE A 97 21.75 -22.67 -4.26
CA ILE A 97 20.58 -22.02 -4.88
C ILE A 97 19.63 -23.06 -5.45
N TYR A 98 20.15 -24.05 -6.24
CA TYR A 98 19.34 -25.12 -6.80
C TYR A 98 18.56 -25.89 -5.75
N ASP A 99 19.23 -26.28 -4.67
CA ASP A 99 18.62 -27.07 -3.60
C ASP A 99 17.59 -26.28 -2.80
N ASN A 100 17.83 -24.97 -2.58
CA ASN A 100 16.83 -24.05 -2.00
C ASN A 100 15.56 -24.00 -2.85
N ILE A 101 15.69 -23.78 -4.14
CA ILE A 101 14.54 -23.68 -5.06
C ILE A 101 13.83 -25.03 -5.19
N ALA A 102 14.59 -26.10 -5.36
CA ALA A 102 14.06 -27.47 -5.54
C ALA A 102 13.41 -28.08 -4.28
N PHE A 103 13.58 -27.44 -3.11
CA PHE A 103 13.20 -28.02 -1.82
C PHE A 103 11.73 -28.48 -1.78
N GLY A 104 10.81 -27.60 -2.12
CA GLY A 104 9.36 -27.89 -2.11
C GLY A 104 8.99 -29.02 -3.07
N LEU A 105 9.56 -29.02 -4.28
CA LEU A 105 9.33 -30.07 -5.29
C LEU A 105 9.87 -31.44 -4.82
N LYS A 106 11.02 -31.45 -4.12
CA LYS A 106 11.58 -32.67 -3.53
C LYS A 106 10.66 -33.25 -2.44
N GLN A 107 10.05 -32.40 -1.60
CA GLN A 107 9.08 -32.82 -0.58
C GLN A 107 7.83 -33.43 -1.21
N LYS A 108 7.37 -32.88 -2.33
CA LYS A 108 6.24 -33.40 -3.13
C LYS A 108 6.62 -34.66 -3.93
N LYS A 109 7.87 -35.18 -3.82
CA LYS A 109 8.38 -36.33 -4.57
C LYS A 109 8.28 -36.17 -6.08
N THR A 110 8.41 -34.97 -6.59
CA THR A 110 8.39 -34.65 -8.03
C THR A 110 9.58 -35.36 -8.72
N PRO A 111 9.41 -35.89 -9.96
CA PRO A 111 10.50 -36.53 -10.72
C PRO A 111 11.69 -35.60 -10.95
N LYS A 112 12.91 -36.14 -10.89
CA LYS A 112 14.16 -35.36 -10.96
C LYS A 112 14.27 -34.51 -12.25
N ASP A 113 13.83 -35.02 -13.38
CA ASP A 113 13.91 -34.31 -14.65
C ASP A 113 12.92 -33.12 -14.69
N GLU A 114 11.75 -33.29 -14.09
CA GLU A 114 10.78 -32.21 -13.93
C GLU A 114 11.28 -31.13 -12.98
N ILE A 115 11.89 -31.52 -11.85
CA ILE A 115 12.54 -30.57 -10.93
C ILE A 115 13.59 -29.76 -11.67
N ARG A 116 14.47 -30.40 -12.45
CA ARG A 116 15.52 -29.71 -13.20
C ARG A 116 14.93 -28.70 -14.19
N ARG A 117 13.88 -29.08 -14.93
CA ARG A 117 13.21 -28.21 -15.88
C ARG A 117 12.56 -27.01 -15.19
N LYS A 118 11.81 -27.22 -14.09
CA LYS A 118 11.12 -26.15 -13.35
C LYS A 118 12.11 -25.19 -12.70
N VAL A 119 13.18 -25.72 -12.07
CA VAL A 119 14.22 -24.88 -11.46
C VAL A 119 14.93 -24.03 -12.50
N LYS A 120 15.25 -24.60 -13.68
CA LYS A 120 15.87 -23.83 -14.75
C LYS A 120 14.96 -22.67 -15.19
N LYS A 121 13.67 -22.93 -15.43
CA LYS A 121 12.70 -21.92 -15.84
C LYS A 121 12.58 -20.76 -14.84
N VAL A 122 12.53 -21.05 -13.53
CA VAL A 122 12.40 -19.97 -12.54
C VAL A 122 13.72 -19.23 -12.31
N LEU A 123 14.89 -19.86 -12.56
CA LEU A 123 16.17 -19.17 -12.54
C LEU A 123 16.32 -18.20 -13.72
N GLU A 124 15.82 -18.57 -14.89
CA GLU A 124 15.72 -17.67 -16.04
C GLU A 124 14.84 -16.47 -15.70
N LEU A 125 13.66 -16.69 -15.11
CA LEU A 125 12.71 -15.64 -14.73
C LEU A 125 13.28 -14.61 -13.73
N VAL A 126 14.18 -15.03 -12.82
CA VAL A 126 14.76 -14.15 -11.80
C VAL A 126 16.21 -13.72 -12.11
N ASP A 127 16.67 -13.86 -13.35
CA ASP A 127 18.03 -13.49 -13.81
C ASP A 127 19.17 -14.10 -12.97
N LEU A 128 19.04 -15.39 -12.62
CA LEU A 128 20.04 -16.13 -11.85
C LEU A 128 20.53 -17.39 -12.57
N GLU A 129 20.48 -17.45 -13.89
CA GLU A 129 21.05 -18.53 -14.69
C GLU A 129 22.56 -18.69 -14.41
N GLY A 130 23.01 -19.92 -14.30
CA GLY A 130 24.42 -20.24 -14.02
C GLY A 130 24.85 -20.08 -12.57
N PHE A 131 23.92 -19.70 -11.67
CA PHE A 131 24.20 -19.53 -10.24
C PHE A 131 23.79 -20.74 -9.41
N GLU A 132 23.27 -21.80 -10.00
CA GLU A 132 22.63 -22.94 -9.36
C GLU A 132 23.47 -23.56 -8.23
N LYS A 133 24.78 -23.65 -8.41
CA LYS A 133 25.70 -24.29 -7.48
C LYS A 133 26.27 -23.35 -6.40
N ARG A 134 25.98 -22.05 -6.49
CA ARG A 134 26.49 -21.08 -5.50
C ARG A 134 25.81 -21.24 -4.16
N SER A 135 26.56 -20.95 -3.09
CA SER A 135 25.97 -20.84 -1.75
C SER A 135 25.14 -19.58 -1.63
N VAL A 136 23.96 -19.67 -1.00
CA VAL A 136 23.09 -18.50 -0.77
C VAL A 136 23.73 -17.47 0.17
N THR A 137 24.71 -17.86 0.99
CA THR A 137 25.42 -16.97 1.92
C THR A 137 26.39 -16.02 1.22
N THR A 138 26.74 -16.30 -0.05
CA THR A 138 27.63 -15.45 -0.85
C THR A 138 26.90 -14.42 -1.72
N LEU A 139 25.57 -14.41 -1.65
CA LEU A 139 24.71 -13.56 -2.46
C LEU A 139 24.47 -12.20 -1.82
N SER A 140 24.29 -11.17 -2.66
CA SER A 140 23.74 -9.87 -2.21
C SER A 140 22.29 -10.03 -1.71
N GLY A 141 21.78 -9.05 -0.95
CA GLY A 141 20.40 -9.05 -0.45
C GLY A 141 19.38 -9.22 -1.57
N GLY A 142 19.52 -8.47 -2.69
CA GLY A 142 18.63 -8.61 -3.85
C GLY A 142 18.71 -9.99 -4.51
N GLN A 143 19.91 -10.58 -4.62
CA GLN A 143 20.05 -11.95 -5.13
C GLN A 143 19.41 -12.98 -4.19
N GLN A 144 19.54 -12.83 -2.88
CA GLN A 144 18.87 -13.69 -1.90
C GLN A 144 17.35 -13.59 -2.02
N GLN A 145 16.82 -12.40 -2.21
CA GLN A 145 15.41 -12.17 -2.46
C GLN A 145 14.93 -12.86 -3.73
N ARG A 146 15.64 -12.71 -4.85
CA ARG A 146 15.31 -13.42 -6.10
C ARG A 146 15.29 -14.94 -5.93
N VAL A 147 16.21 -15.51 -5.16
CA VAL A 147 16.19 -16.94 -4.82
C VAL A 147 14.96 -17.31 -4.00
N ALA A 148 14.55 -16.47 -3.04
CA ALA A 148 13.36 -16.72 -2.23
C ALA A 148 12.07 -16.67 -3.08
N ILE A 149 11.98 -15.70 -4.01
CA ILE A 149 10.88 -15.62 -4.96
C ILE A 149 10.87 -16.83 -5.89
N ALA A 150 12.00 -17.22 -6.47
CA ALA A 150 12.13 -18.41 -7.30
C ALA A 150 11.71 -19.68 -6.58
N ARG A 151 12.10 -19.84 -5.29
CA ARG A 151 11.68 -20.96 -4.43
C ARG A 151 10.16 -20.99 -4.21
N ALA A 152 9.52 -19.84 -4.11
CA ALA A 152 8.07 -19.75 -3.99
C ALA A 152 7.39 -20.08 -5.33
N LEU A 153 7.86 -19.51 -6.44
CA LEU A 153 7.27 -19.63 -7.77
C LEU A 153 7.41 -21.03 -8.39
N VAL A 154 8.49 -21.77 -8.07
CA VAL A 154 8.74 -23.12 -8.64
C VAL A 154 7.63 -24.12 -8.35
N ASN A 155 6.83 -23.87 -7.29
CA ASN A 155 5.68 -24.69 -6.93
C ASN A 155 4.42 -24.36 -7.72
N GLU A 156 4.47 -23.35 -8.60
CA GLU A 156 3.34 -22.86 -9.43
C GLU A 156 2.11 -22.54 -8.55
N PRO A 157 2.25 -21.61 -7.56
CA PRO A 157 1.13 -21.26 -6.68
C PRO A 157 0.05 -20.47 -7.44
N GLU A 158 -1.19 -20.53 -6.94
CA GLU A 158 -2.26 -19.65 -7.44
C GLU A 158 -2.13 -18.22 -6.88
N ILE A 159 -1.60 -18.08 -5.65
CA ILE A 159 -1.36 -16.80 -4.99
C ILE A 159 0.06 -16.79 -4.42
N LEU A 160 0.78 -15.70 -4.66
CA LEU A 160 2.06 -15.40 -4.03
C LEU A 160 1.87 -14.31 -2.97
N LEU A 161 2.20 -14.64 -1.72
CA LEU A 161 2.22 -13.71 -0.60
C LEU A 161 3.62 -13.17 -0.39
N LEU A 162 3.75 -11.85 -0.22
CA LEU A 162 5.01 -11.15 -0.07
C LEU A 162 4.94 -10.28 1.20
N ASP A 163 5.67 -10.67 2.25
CA ASP A 163 5.67 -9.96 3.54
C ASP A 163 6.90 -9.05 3.63
N GLU A 164 6.72 -7.75 3.38
CA GLU A 164 7.76 -6.71 3.36
C GLU A 164 9.06 -7.13 2.62
N PRO A 165 8.98 -7.67 1.40
CA PRO A 165 10.12 -8.32 0.77
C PRO A 165 11.26 -7.36 0.42
N LEU A 166 10.99 -6.05 0.28
CA LEU A 166 11.97 -5.03 -0.08
C LEU A 166 12.56 -4.28 1.12
N GLY A 167 12.05 -4.52 2.33
CA GLY A 167 12.42 -3.76 3.53
C GLY A 167 13.91 -3.84 3.93
N ALA A 168 14.62 -4.90 3.53
CA ALA A 168 16.04 -5.08 3.84
C ALA A 168 17.01 -4.51 2.78
N LEU A 169 16.49 -3.93 1.69
CA LEU A 169 17.28 -3.41 0.57
C LEU A 169 17.56 -1.92 0.71
N ASP A 170 18.71 -1.46 0.17
CA ASP A 170 18.97 -0.04 -0.01
C ASP A 170 18.03 0.59 -1.06
N LEU A 171 17.95 1.92 -1.09
CA LEU A 171 17.00 2.66 -1.93
C LEU A 171 17.14 2.35 -3.44
N LYS A 172 18.39 2.18 -3.93
CA LYS A 172 18.63 1.91 -5.36
C LYS A 172 18.16 0.51 -5.72
N MET A 173 18.60 -0.50 -4.96
CA MET A 173 18.22 -1.88 -5.16
C MET A 173 16.70 -2.07 -4.98
N ARG A 174 16.08 -1.35 -4.05
CA ARG A 174 14.63 -1.39 -3.83
C ARG A 174 13.88 -0.96 -5.09
N LYS A 175 14.26 0.17 -5.72
CA LYS A 175 13.64 0.65 -6.96
C LYS A 175 13.82 -0.33 -8.13
N GLU A 176 15.00 -0.93 -8.28
CA GLU A 176 15.26 -1.97 -9.29
C GLU A 176 14.35 -3.17 -9.07
N MET A 177 14.25 -3.67 -7.83
CA MET A 177 13.42 -4.81 -7.48
C MET A 177 11.90 -4.54 -7.60
N GLN A 178 11.43 -3.31 -7.37
CA GLN A 178 10.03 -2.94 -7.64
C GLN A 178 9.67 -3.16 -9.11
N ILE A 179 10.51 -2.67 -10.02
CA ILE A 179 10.31 -2.83 -11.47
C ILE A 179 10.30 -4.32 -11.85
N GLU A 180 11.25 -5.09 -11.30
CA GLU A 180 11.35 -6.53 -11.58
C GLU A 180 10.15 -7.31 -11.04
N LEU A 181 9.69 -7.02 -9.81
CA LEU A 181 8.51 -7.66 -9.22
C LEU A 181 7.24 -7.39 -10.04
N LYS A 182 7.05 -6.15 -10.49
CA LYS A 182 5.92 -5.80 -11.35
C LYS A 182 6.00 -6.51 -12.70
N ALA A 183 7.18 -6.55 -13.31
CA ALA A 183 7.40 -7.29 -14.58
C ALA A 183 7.13 -8.79 -14.42
N MET A 184 7.61 -9.41 -13.32
CA MET A 184 7.31 -10.82 -13.02
C MET A 184 5.82 -11.09 -12.84
N HIS A 185 5.11 -10.19 -12.14
CA HIS A 185 3.66 -10.29 -11.98
C HIS A 185 2.95 -10.25 -13.32
N ASP A 186 3.29 -9.27 -14.17
CA ASP A 186 2.68 -9.09 -15.49
C ASP A 186 2.97 -10.28 -16.43
N GLU A 187 4.17 -10.86 -16.37
CA GLU A 187 4.55 -12.05 -17.16
C GLU A 187 3.83 -13.32 -16.69
N LEU A 188 3.72 -13.51 -15.37
CA LEU A 188 3.18 -14.74 -14.81
C LEU A 188 1.64 -14.75 -14.75
N GLY A 189 1.00 -13.59 -14.65
CA GLY A 189 -0.45 -13.45 -14.51
C GLY A 189 -1.04 -14.13 -13.27
N ILE A 190 -0.21 -14.41 -12.23
CA ILE A 190 -0.68 -14.95 -10.95
C ILE A 190 -1.03 -13.84 -9.97
N THR A 191 -1.87 -14.14 -8.99
CA THR A 191 -2.28 -13.14 -7.98
C THR A 191 -1.17 -12.88 -6.98
N PHE A 192 -0.85 -11.61 -6.73
CA PHE A 192 0.08 -11.20 -5.68
C PHE A 192 -0.68 -10.52 -4.54
N ILE A 193 -0.37 -10.89 -3.29
CA ILE A 193 -0.76 -10.13 -2.10
C ILE A 193 0.52 -9.67 -1.42
N TYR A 194 0.72 -8.38 -1.39
CA TYR A 194 1.92 -7.69 -0.97
C TYR A 194 1.68 -6.92 0.32
N VAL A 195 2.58 -7.01 1.28
CA VAL A 195 2.54 -6.22 2.51
C VAL A 195 3.71 -5.24 2.51
N THR A 196 3.42 -3.98 2.76
CA THR A 196 4.44 -2.94 2.94
C THR A 196 3.94 -1.84 3.86
N HIS A 197 4.85 -1.01 4.36
CA HIS A 197 4.58 0.28 4.97
C HIS A 197 5.07 1.43 4.06
N ASP A 198 5.68 1.13 2.91
CA ASP A 198 6.18 2.10 1.95
C ASP A 198 5.06 2.48 0.95
N GLN A 199 4.69 3.76 0.97
CA GLN A 199 3.63 4.30 0.13
C GLN A 199 4.00 4.25 -1.36
N GLN A 200 5.29 4.50 -1.69
CA GLN A 200 5.75 4.47 -3.08
C GLN A 200 5.63 3.06 -3.67
N GLU A 201 5.97 2.02 -2.90
CA GLU A 201 5.78 0.64 -3.33
C GLU A 201 4.32 0.35 -3.66
N ALA A 202 3.41 0.73 -2.76
CA ALA A 202 1.98 0.51 -2.96
C ALA A 202 1.45 1.27 -4.18
N LEU A 203 1.78 2.56 -4.33
CA LEU A 203 1.29 3.40 -5.42
C LEU A 203 1.82 2.99 -6.79
N THR A 204 3.05 2.41 -6.87
CA THR A 204 3.71 2.12 -8.15
C THR A 204 3.47 0.71 -8.68
N MET A 205 3.19 -0.26 -7.80
CA MET A 205 3.10 -1.67 -8.21
C MET A 205 1.69 -2.24 -8.21
N SER A 206 0.77 -1.65 -7.42
CA SER A 206 -0.52 -2.27 -7.13
C SER A 206 -1.59 -1.98 -8.18
N ASP A 207 -2.46 -2.95 -8.39
CA ASP A 207 -3.75 -2.73 -9.07
C ASP A 207 -4.80 -2.29 -8.04
N LYS A 208 -4.66 -2.76 -6.78
CA LYS A 208 -5.54 -2.41 -5.65
C LYS A 208 -4.72 -2.23 -4.38
N ILE A 209 -5.00 -1.17 -3.63
CA ILE A 209 -4.45 -0.91 -2.31
C ILE A 209 -5.54 -1.07 -1.26
N VAL A 210 -5.21 -1.74 -0.16
CA VAL A 210 -6.03 -1.85 1.05
C VAL A 210 -5.28 -1.10 2.15
N VAL A 211 -5.75 0.09 2.48
CA VAL A 211 -5.18 0.90 3.57
C VAL A 211 -5.75 0.41 4.89
N MET A 212 -4.87 0.07 5.82
CA MET A 212 -5.22 -0.50 7.13
C MET A 212 -4.75 0.38 8.27
N ASN A 213 -5.58 0.52 9.29
CA ASN A 213 -5.21 1.13 10.57
C ASN A 213 -5.90 0.41 11.71
N GLN A 214 -5.19 0.17 12.83
CA GLN A 214 -5.71 -0.42 14.08
C GLN A 214 -6.60 -1.68 13.88
N GLY A 215 -6.23 -2.53 12.92
CA GLY A 215 -6.95 -3.77 12.63
C GLY A 215 -8.15 -3.63 11.67
N TYR A 216 -8.45 -2.42 11.19
CA TYR A 216 -9.55 -2.14 10.27
C TYR A 216 -9.07 -1.72 8.91
N ILE A 217 -9.87 -2.00 7.87
CA ILE A 217 -9.72 -1.38 6.56
C ILE A 217 -10.22 0.06 6.65
N GLN A 218 -9.38 1.02 6.28
CA GLN A 218 -9.73 2.43 6.21
C GLN A 218 -10.28 2.80 4.83
N GLN A 219 -9.67 2.26 3.78
CA GLN A 219 -10.11 2.45 2.39
C GLN A 219 -9.54 1.34 1.51
N THR A 220 -10.27 1.01 0.44
CA THR A 220 -9.80 0.10 -0.61
C THR A 220 -10.06 0.72 -1.98
N GLY A 221 -9.06 0.72 -2.86
CA GLY A 221 -9.20 1.32 -4.19
C GLY A 221 -7.97 1.14 -5.07
N SER A 222 -8.04 1.70 -6.29
CA SER A 222 -6.85 1.86 -7.14
C SER A 222 -5.87 2.86 -6.52
N PRO A 223 -4.59 2.82 -6.89
CA PRO A 223 -3.61 3.81 -6.42
C PRO A 223 -4.06 5.25 -6.60
N GLU A 224 -4.61 5.58 -7.77
CA GLU A 224 -5.11 6.92 -8.08
C GLU A 224 -6.27 7.31 -7.17
N LYS A 225 -7.21 6.38 -6.91
CA LYS A 225 -8.36 6.66 -6.03
C LYS A 225 -7.91 6.91 -4.59
N ILE A 226 -7.00 6.09 -4.08
CA ILE A 226 -6.47 6.22 -2.71
C ILE A 226 -5.74 7.56 -2.52
N TYR A 227 -5.00 8.02 -3.54
CA TYR A 227 -4.24 9.27 -3.48
C TYR A 227 -5.12 10.51 -3.66
N ASN A 228 -5.99 10.50 -4.67
CA ASN A 228 -6.76 11.68 -5.08
C ASN A 228 -8.09 11.82 -4.32
N GLU A 229 -8.69 10.70 -3.89
CA GLU A 229 -10.02 10.66 -3.26
C GLU A 229 -9.95 9.91 -1.92
N PRO A 230 -9.16 10.38 -0.93
CA PRO A 230 -9.11 9.74 0.38
C PRO A 230 -10.47 9.83 1.08
N GLU A 231 -10.90 8.72 1.70
CA GLU A 231 -12.20 8.65 2.37
C GLU A 231 -12.20 9.31 3.76
N ASN A 232 -11.01 9.47 4.37
CA ASN A 232 -10.85 10.11 5.67
C ASN A 232 -9.48 10.78 5.83
N ALA A 233 -9.33 11.57 6.89
CA ALA A 233 -8.12 12.31 7.20
C ALA A 233 -6.88 11.41 7.38
N PHE A 234 -7.05 10.23 8.00
CA PHE A 234 -5.96 9.28 8.16
C PHE A 234 -5.40 8.83 6.81
N VAL A 235 -6.26 8.43 5.87
CA VAL A 235 -5.81 8.00 4.53
C VAL A 235 -5.13 9.15 3.80
N ALA A 236 -5.70 10.37 3.89
CA ALA A 236 -5.13 11.56 3.26
C ALA A 236 -3.70 11.85 3.75
N ASP A 237 -3.48 11.83 5.06
CA ASP A 237 -2.19 12.10 5.70
C ASP A 237 -1.20 10.94 5.51
N PHE A 238 -1.70 9.70 5.62
CA PHE A 238 -0.85 8.51 5.52
C PHE A 238 -0.32 8.25 4.10
N ILE A 239 -1.00 8.68 3.03
CA ILE A 239 -0.64 8.35 1.63
C ILE A 239 0.26 9.40 0.96
N GLY A 240 0.61 10.45 1.63
CA GLY A 240 1.49 11.50 1.11
C GLY A 240 1.30 12.80 1.84
N ASP A 241 2.19 13.75 1.58
CA ASP A 241 2.09 15.07 2.17
C ASP A 241 0.74 15.70 1.81
N SER A 242 0.10 16.33 2.80
CA SER A 242 -1.25 16.89 2.67
C SER A 242 -1.42 18.19 3.42
N ASN A 243 -2.11 19.13 2.80
CA ASN A 243 -2.76 20.22 3.52
C ASN A 243 -4.13 19.72 3.98
N LEU A 244 -4.26 19.40 5.25
CA LEU A 244 -5.50 18.92 5.85
C LEU A 244 -6.13 20.05 6.66
N PHE A 245 -7.33 20.47 6.29
CA PHE A 245 -7.99 21.62 6.92
C PHE A 245 -9.41 21.30 7.38
N PRO A 246 -9.78 21.64 8.62
CA PRO A 246 -11.17 21.74 8.99
C PRO A 246 -11.83 22.86 8.20
N ALA A 247 -12.98 22.58 7.62
CA ALA A 247 -13.71 23.47 6.72
C ALA A 247 -15.22 23.39 6.96
N VAL A 248 -15.96 24.22 6.27
CA VAL A 248 -17.42 24.18 6.23
C VAL A 248 -17.90 24.03 4.80
N MET A 249 -18.65 22.98 4.51
CA MET A 249 -19.39 22.87 3.25
C MET A 249 -20.51 23.89 3.25
N VAL A 250 -20.31 25.02 2.57
CA VAL A 250 -21.31 26.11 2.52
C VAL A 250 -22.55 25.64 1.76
N ARG A 251 -22.34 25.01 0.63
CA ARG A 251 -23.31 24.35 -0.25
C ARG A 251 -22.56 23.45 -1.23
N ASP A 252 -23.25 22.67 -2.01
CA ASP A 252 -22.65 21.90 -3.10
C ASP A 252 -21.76 22.82 -3.97
N HIS A 253 -20.57 22.33 -4.29
CA HIS A 253 -19.53 23.01 -5.06
C HIS A 253 -18.88 24.24 -4.37
N LEU A 254 -19.07 24.43 -3.06
CA LEU A 254 -18.48 25.57 -2.34
C LEU A 254 -18.10 25.21 -0.89
N VAL A 255 -16.84 25.33 -0.56
CA VAL A 255 -16.30 25.13 0.81
C VAL A 255 -15.67 26.41 1.33
N ALA A 256 -15.72 26.60 2.65
CA ALA A 256 -15.07 27.71 3.33
C ALA A 256 -13.97 27.20 4.27
N ILE A 257 -12.72 27.66 4.02
CA ILE A 257 -11.55 27.43 4.88
C ILE A 257 -11.24 28.74 5.60
N ASP A 258 -11.29 28.74 6.93
CA ASP A 258 -11.04 29.93 7.77
C ASP A 258 -11.79 31.19 7.25
N GLY A 259 -13.05 30.97 6.84
CA GLY A 259 -13.93 32.01 6.31
C GLY A 259 -13.63 32.50 4.90
N THR A 260 -12.68 31.88 4.19
CA THR A 260 -12.43 32.13 2.77
C THR A 260 -13.11 31.05 1.93
N GLU A 261 -13.93 31.45 0.97
CA GLU A 261 -14.65 30.55 0.09
C GLU A 261 -13.78 30.06 -1.07
N PHE A 262 -13.86 28.76 -1.35
CA PHE A 262 -13.21 28.08 -2.47
C PHE A 262 -14.26 27.26 -3.22
N ASP A 263 -14.24 27.32 -4.54
CA ASP A 263 -15.01 26.41 -5.36
C ASP A 263 -14.41 25.00 -5.28
N CYS A 264 -15.27 23.97 -5.22
CA CYS A 264 -14.90 22.55 -5.29
C CYS A 264 -15.84 21.80 -6.24
N VAL A 265 -15.56 20.52 -6.51
CA VAL A 265 -16.43 19.68 -7.36
C VAL A 265 -17.39 18.82 -6.57
N ASP A 266 -17.16 18.68 -5.28
CA ASP A 266 -17.87 17.74 -4.40
C ASP A 266 -19.30 18.18 -4.10
N THR A 267 -20.18 17.19 -3.89
CA THR A 267 -21.61 17.37 -3.61
C THR A 267 -22.07 16.35 -2.56
N GLY A 268 -23.25 16.59 -1.96
CA GLY A 268 -23.89 15.62 -1.07
C GLY A 268 -23.46 15.70 0.38
N PHE A 269 -22.56 16.62 0.76
CA PHE A 269 -22.12 16.83 2.15
C PHE A 269 -23.10 17.66 2.98
N GLY A 270 -24.15 18.22 2.36
CA GLY A 270 -25.14 19.11 2.99
C GLY A 270 -24.74 20.57 3.00
N THR A 271 -25.57 21.42 3.63
CA THR A 271 -25.36 22.88 3.66
C THR A 271 -24.95 23.32 5.05
N ASN A 272 -23.93 24.19 5.15
CA ASN A 272 -23.35 24.69 6.39
C ASN A 272 -22.92 23.57 7.36
N ARG A 273 -22.36 22.49 6.83
CA ARG A 273 -21.87 21.37 7.63
C ARG A 273 -20.34 21.40 7.79
N PRO A 274 -19.84 21.08 9.00
CA PRO A 274 -18.42 20.90 9.20
C PRO A 274 -17.93 19.68 8.41
N VAL A 275 -16.83 19.86 7.70
CA VAL A 275 -16.15 18.84 6.89
C VAL A 275 -14.65 18.99 7.09
N ASP A 276 -13.89 17.98 6.65
CA ASP A 276 -12.46 18.11 6.45
C ASP A 276 -12.17 18.16 4.96
N ILE A 277 -11.16 18.91 4.58
CA ILE A 277 -10.68 18.94 3.20
C ILE A 277 -9.21 18.59 3.15
N VAL A 278 -8.83 17.96 2.04
CA VAL A 278 -7.42 17.74 1.70
C VAL A 278 -7.10 18.45 0.40
N ILE A 279 -5.91 19.07 0.38
CA ILE A 279 -5.30 19.68 -0.81
C ILE A 279 -3.86 19.21 -0.86
N ARG A 280 -3.46 18.58 -1.96
CA ARG A 280 -2.07 18.12 -2.12
C ARG A 280 -1.14 19.32 -2.30
N PRO A 281 0.09 19.32 -1.73
CA PRO A 281 1.03 20.44 -1.85
C PRO A 281 1.37 20.82 -3.29
N GLU A 282 1.40 19.89 -4.22
CA GLU A 282 1.64 20.12 -5.65
C GLU A 282 0.49 20.84 -6.36
N ASP A 283 -0.70 20.82 -5.77
CA ASP A 283 -1.90 21.48 -6.30
C ASP A 283 -2.08 22.92 -5.79
N VAL A 284 -1.30 23.29 -4.78
CA VAL A 284 -1.27 24.67 -4.27
C VAL A 284 -0.44 25.55 -5.21
N LYS A 285 -1.12 26.42 -5.96
CA LYS A 285 -0.48 27.32 -6.92
C LYS A 285 -0.20 28.69 -6.29
N LEU A 286 1.11 29.03 -6.20
CA LEU A 286 1.55 30.32 -5.69
C LEU A 286 1.65 31.35 -6.84
N LYS A 287 0.85 32.41 -6.74
CA LYS A 287 0.81 33.56 -7.67
C LYS A 287 1.40 34.81 -7.01
N ASN A 288 1.45 35.91 -7.74
CA ASN A 288 1.79 37.21 -7.15
C ASN A 288 0.69 37.65 -6.17
N GLU A 289 1.06 38.52 -5.25
CA GLU A 289 0.13 39.12 -4.29
C GLU A 289 -1.15 39.63 -4.97
N ASN A 290 -2.30 39.40 -4.36
CA ASN A 290 -3.64 39.74 -4.81
C ASN A 290 -4.10 39.09 -6.15
N MET A 291 -3.37 38.07 -6.62
CA MET A 291 -3.75 37.30 -7.82
C MET A 291 -4.27 35.88 -7.46
N GLY A 292 -4.47 35.58 -6.19
CA GLY A 292 -5.01 34.34 -5.67
C GLY A 292 -6.38 34.49 -5.02
N THR A 293 -6.97 33.39 -4.59
CA THR A 293 -8.19 33.34 -3.77
C THR A 293 -7.93 33.88 -2.38
N VAL A 294 -6.74 33.64 -1.83
CA VAL A 294 -6.29 34.15 -0.54
C VAL A 294 -4.81 34.52 -0.62
N ASN A 295 -4.38 35.49 0.20
CA ASN A 295 -2.97 35.85 0.33
C ASN A 295 -2.37 35.22 1.57
N GLY A 296 -1.09 34.84 1.46
CA GLY A 296 -0.27 34.34 2.57
C GLY A 296 1.17 34.83 2.49
N LYS A 297 1.91 34.67 3.57
CA LYS A 297 3.31 35.04 3.66
C LYS A 297 4.18 33.79 3.69
N VAL A 298 5.16 33.70 2.81
CA VAL A 298 6.13 32.58 2.80
C VAL A 298 6.97 32.65 4.07
N THR A 299 6.92 31.55 4.87
CA THR A 299 7.61 31.40 6.16
C THR A 299 8.84 30.52 6.06
N ASP A 300 8.83 29.53 5.15
CA ASP A 300 9.96 28.62 4.93
C ASP A 300 10.09 28.23 3.46
N LEU A 301 11.31 27.82 3.05
CA LEU A 301 11.66 27.40 1.71
C LEU A 301 12.75 26.32 1.77
N ILE A 302 12.41 25.10 1.36
CA ILE A 302 13.30 23.94 1.38
C ILE A 302 13.45 23.38 -0.04
N PHE A 303 14.67 23.17 -0.50
CA PHE A 303 14.94 22.49 -1.78
C PHE A 303 14.98 20.97 -1.58
N LYS A 304 14.03 20.24 -2.17
CA LYS A 304 13.90 18.77 -2.10
C LYS A 304 14.50 18.03 -3.32
N GLY A 305 15.30 18.70 -4.15
CA GLY A 305 15.93 18.14 -5.35
C GLY A 305 15.11 18.38 -6.63
N VAL A 306 13.92 17.84 -6.74
CA VAL A 306 13.03 18.01 -7.92
C VAL A 306 12.09 19.19 -7.80
N HIS A 307 11.78 19.64 -6.61
CA HIS A 307 10.91 20.79 -6.31
C HIS A 307 11.39 21.54 -5.08
N TYR A 308 10.82 22.71 -4.88
CA TYR A 308 10.89 23.46 -3.64
C TYR A 308 9.60 23.21 -2.85
N GLU A 309 9.75 22.90 -1.57
CA GLU A 309 8.67 22.90 -0.58
C GLU A 309 8.67 24.26 0.10
N MET A 310 7.52 24.89 0.13
CA MET A 310 7.33 26.21 0.69
C MET A 310 6.21 26.18 1.71
N CYS A 311 6.50 26.63 2.93
CA CYS A 311 5.47 26.88 3.92
C CYS A 311 4.96 28.30 3.76
N VAL A 312 3.64 28.48 3.77
CA VAL A 312 2.98 29.77 3.60
C VAL A 312 1.99 29.97 4.75
N ASP A 313 2.20 30.98 5.59
CA ASP A 313 1.24 31.36 6.62
C ASP A 313 0.06 32.14 6.01
N VAL A 314 -1.14 31.57 6.17
CA VAL A 314 -2.41 32.18 5.76
C VAL A 314 -3.28 32.38 7.00
N LYS A 315 -3.37 33.59 7.50
CA LYS A 315 -4.19 33.92 8.68
C LYS A 315 -3.85 33.08 9.93
N GLY A 316 -2.58 32.71 10.11
CA GLY A 316 -2.12 31.88 11.25
C GLY A 316 -2.22 30.36 11.01
N ARG A 317 -2.58 29.94 9.79
CA ARG A 317 -2.59 28.52 9.36
C ARG A 317 -1.49 28.31 8.31
N GLU A 318 -0.71 27.25 8.51
CA GLU A 318 0.31 26.85 7.55
C GLU A 318 -0.30 26.12 6.35
N TRP A 319 0.11 26.52 5.17
CA TRP A 319 -0.12 25.83 3.91
C TRP A 319 1.22 25.40 3.32
N VAL A 320 1.30 24.16 2.88
CA VAL A 320 2.49 23.63 2.18
C VAL A 320 2.24 23.66 0.68
N ALA A 321 3.20 24.16 -0.08
CA ALA A 321 3.14 24.19 -1.55
C ALA A 321 4.40 23.58 -2.15
N HIS A 322 4.25 22.71 -3.15
CA HIS A 322 5.35 22.18 -3.95
C HIS A 322 5.41 22.86 -5.32
N SER A 323 6.57 23.38 -5.70
CA SER A 323 6.75 24.02 -6.99
C SER A 323 8.19 23.91 -7.50
N THR A 324 8.35 23.83 -8.81
CA THR A 324 9.67 23.96 -9.45
C THR A 324 10.19 25.39 -9.47
N ARG A 325 9.36 26.37 -9.13
CA ARG A 325 9.74 27.79 -9.05
C ARG A 325 9.64 28.25 -7.60
N PRO A 326 10.75 28.72 -6.98
CA PRO A 326 10.72 29.16 -5.60
C PRO A 326 9.99 30.50 -5.43
N ARG A 327 9.41 30.68 -4.24
CA ARG A 327 9.05 31.96 -3.64
C ARG A 327 9.88 32.11 -2.38
N TYR A 328 10.37 33.30 -2.09
CA TYR A 328 11.35 33.49 -1.02
C TYR A 328 10.66 33.84 0.30
N VAL A 329 11.32 33.44 1.40
CA VAL A 329 10.87 33.74 2.75
C VAL A 329 10.63 35.26 2.92
N GLY A 330 9.47 35.62 3.43
CA GLY A 330 9.03 36.99 3.62
C GLY A 330 8.19 37.54 2.44
N GLU A 331 8.16 36.91 1.28
CA GLU A 331 7.28 37.31 0.18
C GLU A 331 5.81 37.10 0.55
N THR A 332 4.94 38.04 0.15
CA THR A 332 3.49 37.86 0.14
C THR A 332 3.10 37.27 -1.21
N VAL A 333 2.37 36.18 -1.15
CA VAL A 333 1.92 35.44 -2.34
C VAL A 333 0.42 35.24 -2.34
N GLY A 334 -0.19 35.21 -3.51
CA GLY A 334 -1.57 34.76 -3.69
C GLY A 334 -1.63 33.25 -3.85
N ILE A 335 -2.52 32.57 -3.13
CA ILE A 335 -2.76 31.15 -3.22
C ILE A 335 -4.03 30.89 -4.03
N THR A 336 -3.96 29.94 -4.95
CA THR A 336 -5.11 29.43 -5.69
C THR A 336 -5.00 27.92 -5.83
N VAL A 337 -6.13 27.24 -5.71
CA VAL A 337 -6.28 25.81 -5.92
C VAL A 337 -7.35 25.58 -6.96
N ASP A 338 -7.15 24.62 -7.84
CA ASP A 338 -8.16 24.24 -8.81
C ASP A 338 -9.33 23.55 -8.07
N PRO A 339 -10.60 23.85 -8.37
CA PRO A 339 -11.75 23.23 -7.71
C PRO A 339 -11.73 21.70 -7.70
N TYR A 340 -11.14 21.08 -8.71
CA TYR A 340 -11.01 19.62 -8.81
C TYR A 340 -10.01 19.04 -7.80
N ASN A 341 -9.08 19.84 -7.32
CA ASN A 341 -8.01 19.43 -6.40
C ASN A 341 -8.32 19.74 -4.92
N ILE A 342 -9.56 20.12 -4.63
CA ILE A 342 -10.07 20.28 -3.26
C ILE A 342 -10.97 19.08 -2.98
N GLN A 343 -10.47 18.09 -2.26
CA GLN A 343 -11.24 16.92 -1.90
C GLN A 343 -11.90 17.10 -0.55
N VAL A 344 -13.22 16.94 -0.50
CA VAL A 344 -14.01 17.07 0.73
C VAL A 344 -14.22 15.69 1.38
N MET A 345 -14.04 15.63 2.69
CA MET A 345 -14.22 14.42 3.49
C MET A 345 -15.21 14.67 4.63
N ASN A 346 -15.97 13.64 5.00
CA ASN A 346 -16.79 13.71 6.22
C ASN A 346 -15.88 13.74 7.45
N LYS A 347 -16.28 14.54 8.45
CA LYS A 347 -15.68 14.41 9.77
C LYS A 347 -16.07 13.09 10.40
N PRO A 348 -15.17 12.45 11.18
CA PRO A 348 -15.50 11.25 11.91
C PRO A 348 -16.70 11.50 12.83
N ALA A 349 -17.56 10.48 12.98
CA ALA A 349 -18.81 10.61 13.71
C ALA A 349 -18.62 10.59 15.24
N SER A 350 -17.43 10.18 15.73
CA SER A 350 -17.10 10.09 17.15
C SER A 350 -15.64 10.42 17.44
N GLU A 351 -15.34 10.80 18.70
CA GLU A 351 -13.95 10.98 19.16
C GLU A 351 -13.12 9.69 19.06
N ASP A 352 -13.75 8.51 19.13
CA ASP A 352 -13.09 7.22 18.97
C ASP A 352 -12.70 6.96 17.50
N GLU A 353 -13.53 7.39 16.53
CA GLU A 353 -13.18 7.37 15.11
C GLU A 353 -12.10 8.40 14.77
N GLU A 354 -12.14 9.58 15.39
CA GLU A 354 -11.09 10.59 15.26
C GLU A 354 -9.77 10.12 15.88
N ALA A 355 -9.81 9.46 17.04
CA ALA A 355 -8.63 8.85 17.67
C ALA A 355 -8.08 7.69 16.82
N ALA A 356 -8.92 6.92 16.17
CA ALA A 356 -8.50 5.88 15.22
C ALA A 356 -7.88 6.46 13.93
N ALA A 357 -8.30 7.68 13.53
CA ALA A 357 -7.81 8.37 12.34
C ALA A 357 -6.54 9.23 12.60
N VAL A 358 -6.29 9.70 13.82
CA VAL A 358 -5.29 10.74 14.12
C VAL A 358 -4.17 10.25 15.07
N ASN A 359 -4.31 9.09 15.73
CA ASN A 359 -3.29 8.62 16.63
C ASN A 359 -2.20 7.81 15.90
N GLU A 360 -1.25 8.53 15.33
CA GLU A 360 0.22 8.37 15.54
C GLU A 360 0.98 9.44 14.78
#